data_69248ce633d7aa3701c406dad636bcf3
#
_entry.id   69248ce633d7aa3701c406dad636bcf3
#
_cell.length_a   1.000
_cell.length_b   1.000
_cell.length_c   1.000
_cell.angle_alpha   90.00
_cell.angle_beta   90.00
_cell.angle_gamma   90.00
#
_symmetry.space_group_name_H-M   'P 1'
#
loop_
_entity.id
_entity.type
_entity.pdbx_description
1 polymer ?
#
loop_
_entity_poly.entity_id
_entity_poly.type
_entity_poly.pdbx_seq_one_letter_code
_entity_poly.pdbx_strand_id
1 'polypeptide(L)'
;GGLEARALADALVIDKGHGALSTAQWTSRAESSFGRVDVTVRPGVAFQLGNYDDRLKINVNLLPELSTTLWRGGRLLVQALAPLHDEIGLYTDEVRLSRAVLNQWLRLPGDGFASFSTGGFHPDRYGAAAECGYYFFDRHVHLGAAAEYSGFLLYQDKKWNYSPLGRWTY
;
A
#
# COMPACT_ATOMS: atom_id res chain seq x y z
N GLY A 1 15.00 -0.66 -40.40
CA GLY A 1 14.70 0.59 -39.64
C GLY A 1 13.40 1.29 -40.02
N GLY A 2 12.71 0.90 -41.13
CA GLY A 2 11.49 1.61 -41.59
C GLY A 2 10.17 0.98 -41.11
N LEU A 3 10.18 -0.28 -40.75
CA LEU A 3 8.98 -1.03 -40.34
C LEU A 3 8.61 -0.77 -38.87
N GLU A 4 9.60 -0.65 -38.00
CA GLU A 4 9.37 -0.37 -36.58
C GLU A 4 8.86 1.08 -36.34
N ALA A 5 9.35 2.04 -37.12
CA ALA A 5 8.89 3.43 -37.03
C ALA A 5 7.43 3.59 -37.49
N ARG A 6 6.98 2.80 -38.48
CA ARG A 6 5.58 2.80 -38.92
C ARG A 6 4.66 2.13 -37.89
N ALA A 7 5.08 1.02 -37.28
CA ALA A 7 4.29 0.37 -36.22
C ALA A 7 4.13 1.25 -34.97
N LEU A 8 5.17 2.02 -34.64
CA LEU A 8 5.10 3.00 -33.53
C LEU A 8 4.19 4.21 -33.88
N ALA A 9 4.23 4.66 -35.15
CA ALA A 9 3.37 5.76 -35.59
C ALA A 9 1.90 5.33 -35.65
N ASP A 10 1.60 4.11 -36.09
CA ASP A 10 0.24 3.57 -36.10
C ASP A 10 -0.29 3.31 -34.68
N ALA A 11 0.56 2.87 -33.75
CA ALA A 11 0.20 2.76 -32.34
C ALA A 11 -0.08 4.13 -31.69
N LEU A 12 0.67 5.16 -32.07
CA LEU A 12 0.44 6.55 -31.60
C LEU A 12 -0.82 7.17 -32.20
N VAL A 13 -1.18 6.82 -33.44
CA VAL A 13 -2.39 7.30 -34.11
C VAL A 13 -3.65 6.64 -33.52
N ILE A 14 -3.56 5.35 -33.15
CA ILE A 14 -4.66 4.65 -32.47
C ILE A 14 -4.95 5.29 -31.11
N ASP A 15 -3.92 5.72 -30.38
CA ASP A 15 -4.09 6.35 -29.06
C ASP A 15 -4.73 7.75 -29.16
N LYS A 16 -4.44 8.51 -30.22
CA LYS A 16 -5.09 9.83 -30.45
C LYS A 16 -6.57 9.75 -30.80
N GLY A 17 -7.00 8.65 -31.41
CA GLY A 17 -8.43 8.42 -31.74
C GLY A 17 -9.27 7.97 -30.53
N HIS A 18 -8.65 7.33 -29.57
CA HIS A 18 -9.33 6.82 -28.37
C HIS A 18 -9.42 7.86 -27.25
N GLY A 19 -8.54 8.86 -27.24
CA GLY A 19 -8.48 9.88 -26.18
C GLY A 19 -9.72 10.76 -26.08
N ALA A 20 -10.41 11.03 -27.19
CA ALA A 20 -11.62 11.86 -27.21
C ALA A 20 -12.91 11.08 -26.84
N LEU A 21 -12.95 9.77 -27.09
CA LEU A 21 -14.09 8.91 -26.75
C LEU A 21 -14.02 8.39 -25.31
N SER A 22 -12.84 8.45 -24.68
CA SER A 22 -12.61 7.83 -23.38
C SER A 22 -13.19 8.65 -22.23
N THR A 23 -13.22 9.96 -22.30
CA THR A 23 -13.65 10.77 -21.14
C THR A 23 -15.14 10.59 -20.83
N ALA A 24 -15.99 10.50 -21.84
CA ALA A 24 -17.41 10.24 -21.65
C ALA A 24 -17.71 8.77 -21.30
N GLN A 25 -16.93 7.82 -21.83
CA GLN A 25 -17.08 6.40 -21.52
C GLN A 25 -16.47 6.03 -20.15
N TRP A 26 -15.42 6.71 -19.73
CA TRP A 26 -14.85 6.53 -18.39
C TRP A 26 -15.79 7.00 -17.29
N THR A 27 -16.53 8.06 -17.50
CA THR A 27 -17.53 8.54 -16.53
C THR A 27 -18.76 7.63 -16.45
N SER A 28 -19.08 6.90 -17.53
CA SER A 28 -20.22 5.97 -17.55
C SER A 28 -19.85 4.55 -17.04
N ARG A 29 -18.56 4.20 -17.00
CA ARG A 29 -18.02 2.94 -16.49
C ARG A 29 -17.31 3.07 -15.15
N ALA A 30 -17.60 4.09 -14.37
CA ALA A 30 -17.24 4.08 -12.96
C ALA A 30 -18.04 2.98 -12.27
N GLU A 31 -17.66 1.73 -12.51
CA GLU A 31 -18.15 0.60 -11.74
C GLU A 31 -17.85 0.89 -10.27
N SER A 32 -18.88 0.85 -9.46
CA SER A 32 -18.72 1.01 -8.02
C SER A 32 -17.78 -0.07 -7.53
N SER A 33 -16.60 0.29 -7.05
CA SER A 33 -15.68 -0.64 -6.39
C SER A 33 -16.15 -1.04 -4.98
N PHE A 34 -17.36 -0.62 -4.63
CA PHE A 34 -18.00 -0.93 -3.35
C PHE A 34 -18.25 -2.43 -3.23
N GLY A 35 -17.72 -3.02 -2.14
CA GLY A 35 -17.87 -4.45 -1.85
C GLY A 35 -17.03 -5.39 -2.73
N ARG A 36 -16.26 -4.86 -3.67
CA ARG A 36 -15.30 -5.66 -4.43
C ARG A 36 -14.14 -6.06 -3.53
N VAL A 37 -13.85 -7.34 -3.51
CA VAL A 37 -12.71 -7.90 -2.78
C VAL A 37 -11.59 -8.18 -3.77
N ASP A 38 -10.45 -7.56 -3.57
CA ASP A 38 -9.24 -7.81 -4.34
C ASP A 38 -8.28 -8.65 -3.49
N VAL A 39 -7.81 -9.75 -4.06
CA VAL A 39 -6.83 -10.65 -3.43
C VAL A 39 -5.52 -10.55 -4.19
N THR A 40 -4.44 -10.28 -3.48
CA THR A 40 -3.10 -10.19 -4.05
C THR A 40 -2.15 -11.04 -3.21
N VAL A 41 -1.27 -11.79 -3.86
CA VAL A 41 -0.22 -12.55 -3.18
C VAL A 41 1.13 -12.04 -3.67
N ARG A 42 1.97 -11.62 -2.73
CA ARG A 42 3.31 -11.09 -3.05
C ARG A 42 4.38 -11.92 -2.37
N PRO A 43 5.46 -12.27 -3.06
CA PRO A 43 6.66 -12.79 -2.41
C PRO A 43 7.37 -11.64 -1.68
N GLY A 44 7.84 -11.89 -0.47
CA GLY A 44 8.73 -11.02 0.28
C GLY A 44 10.08 -11.71 0.43
N VAL A 45 11.15 -11.06 0.01
CA VAL A 45 12.51 -11.57 0.19
C VAL A 45 13.32 -10.51 0.92
N ALA A 46 13.96 -10.91 2.00
CA ALA A 46 14.90 -10.09 2.72
C ALA A 46 16.22 -10.84 2.85
N PHE A 47 17.32 -10.12 2.80
CA PHE A 47 18.64 -10.68 3.03
C PHE A 47 19.43 -9.78 3.95
N GLN A 48 20.24 -10.41 4.79
CA GLN A 48 21.13 -9.77 5.71
C GLN A 48 22.55 -10.26 5.45
N LEU A 49 23.47 -9.34 5.29
CA LEU A 49 24.90 -9.65 5.28
C LEU A 49 25.33 -9.88 6.73
N GLY A 50 25.76 -11.08 7.00
CA GLY A 50 26.18 -11.52 8.33
C GLY A 50 27.65 -11.36 8.58
N ASN A 51 28.15 -12.00 9.63
CA ASN A 51 29.56 -12.03 10.05
C ASN A 51 30.34 -13.09 9.27
N TYR A 52 31.61 -13.28 9.66
CA TYR A 52 32.55 -14.17 8.98
C TYR A 52 32.10 -15.63 8.84
N ASP A 53 31.31 -16.12 9.80
CA ASP A 53 30.82 -17.50 9.82
C ASP A 53 29.51 -17.67 9.04
N ASP A 54 28.64 -16.62 9.02
CA ASP A 54 27.34 -16.60 8.33
C ASP A 54 27.31 -15.42 7.34
N ARG A 55 27.80 -15.63 6.14
CA ARG A 55 28.03 -14.54 5.17
C ARG A 55 26.74 -13.94 4.60
N LEU A 56 25.71 -14.75 4.40
CA LEU A 56 24.44 -14.32 3.84
C LEU A 56 23.30 -15.09 4.51
N LYS A 57 22.38 -14.37 5.10
CA LYS A 57 21.12 -14.90 5.64
C LYS A 57 19.98 -14.46 4.78
N ILE A 58 19.09 -15.38 4.46
CA ILE A 58 17.94 -15.14 3.58
C ILE A 58 16.65 -15.41 4.37
N ASN A 59 15.69 -14.55 4.15
CA ASN A 59 14.31 -14.73 4.61
C ASN A 59 13.37 -14.64 3.41
N VAL A 60 12.52 -15.64 3.25
CA VAL A 60 11.52 -15.70 2.17
C VAL A 60 10.15 -15.87 2.78
N ASN A 61 9.26 -14.94 2.47
CA ASN A 61 7.89 -14.91 2.97
C ASN A 61 6.88 -14.84 1.84
N LEU A 62 5.69 -15.32 2.10
CA LEU A 62 4.53 -15.06 1.28
C LEU A 62 3.62 -14.07 2.00
N LEU A 63 3.17 -13.05 1.26
CA LEU A 63 2.36 -11.95 1.79
C LEU A 63 1.00 -11.93 1.07
N PRO A 64 0.06 -12.81 1.45
CA PRO A 64 -1.31 -12.71 0.95
C PRO A 64 -1.98 -11.46 1.53
N GLU A 65 -2.56 -10.67 0.65
CA GLU A 65 -3.24 -9.42 0.96
C GLU A 65 -4.67 -9.46 0.44
N LEU A 66 -5.60 -9.07 1.25
CA LEU A 66 -6.99 -8.89 0.92
C LEU A 66 -7.36 -7.43 1.13
N SER A 67 -7.95 -6.81 0.12
CA SER A 67 -8.43 -5.44 0.24
C SER A 67 -9.83 -5.28 -0.32
N THR A 68 -10.61 -4.41 0.31
CA THR A 68 -11.98 -4.12 -0.10
C THR A 68 -12.34 -2.67 0.16
N THR A 69 -13.21 -2.12 -0.69
CA THR A 69 -13.79 -0.80 -0.49
C THR A 69 -15.11 -0.95 0.26
N LEU A 70 -15.16 -0.44 1.49
CA LEU A 70 -16.33 -0.57 2.36
C LEU A 70 -17.38 0.50 2.08
N TRP A 71 -16.94 1.72 1.76
CA TRP A 71 -17.76 2.87 1.38
C TRP A 71 -16.94 3.86 0.58
N ARG A 72 -17.54 4.95 0.15
CA ARG A 72 -16.84 5.96 -0.65
C ARG A 72 -15.63 6.54 0.07
N GLY A 73 -14.44 6.26 -0.46
CA GLY A 73 -13.16 6.66 0.13
C GLY A 73 -12.69 5.78 1.29
N GLY A 74 -13.52 4.84 1.78
CA GLY A 74 -13.17 3.91 2.86
C GLY A 74 -12.64 2.59 2.31
N ARG A 75 -11.42 2.20 2.66
CA ARG A 75 -10.77 0.95 2.25
C ARG A 75 -10.25 0.18 3.45
N LEU A 76 -10.56 -1.10 3.50
CA LEU A 76 -9.96 -2.05 4.43
C LEU A 76 -8.91 -2.86 3.70
N LEU A 77 -7.75 -3.02 4.32
CA LEU A 77 -6.66 -3.86 3.85
C LEU A 77 -6.24 -4.79 4.98
N VAL A 78 -6.15 -6.08 4.69
CA VAL A 78 -5.67 -7.11 5.62
C VAL A 78 -4.62 -7.93 4.90
N GLN A 79 -3.45 -8.06 5.50
CA GLN A 79 -2.32 -8.80 4.96
C GLN A 79 -1.80 -9.77 6.01
N ALA A 80 -1.61 -11.02 5.63
CA ALA A 80 -0.91 -12.00 6.44
C ALA A 80 0.56 -12.11 5.99
N LEU A 81 1.39 -12.65 6.87
CA LEU A 81 2.76 -13.03 6.60
C LEU A 81 2.87 -14.53 6.87
N ALA A 82 3.22 -15.28 5.83
CA ALA A 82 3.49 -16.70 5.91
C ALA A 82 4.99 -16.92 5.62
N PRO A 83 5.81 -17.22 6.62
CA PRO A 83 7.23 -17.49 6.42
C PRO A 83 7.38 -18.82 5.67
N LEU A 84 8.17 -18.81 4.61
CA LEU A 84 8.55 -20.00 3.86
C LEU A 84 9.95 -20.48 4.23
N HIS A 85 10.85 -19.53 4.52
CA HIS A 85 12.23 -19.79 4.92
C HIS A 85 12.75 -18.59 5.72
N ASP A 86 13.28 -18.83 6.92
CA ASP A 86 13.80 -17.75 7.79
C ASP A 86 15.13 -18.14 8.43
N GLU A 87 16.23 -17.68 7.84
CA GLU A 87 17.57 -17.80 8.42
C GLU A 87 17.94 -16.59 9.27
N ILE A 88 17.21 -15.47 9.14
CA ILE A 88 17.52 -14.22 9.82
C ILE A 88 16.97 -14.24 11.25
N GLY A 89 15.92 -15.06 11.49
CA GLY A 89 15.24 -15.12 12.80
C GLY A 89 14.39 -13.87 13.07
N LEU A 90 14.04 -13.12 12.03
CA LEU A 90 13.20 -11.92 12.15
C LEU A 90 11.76 -12.25 12.51
N TYR A 91 11.30 -13.41 12.06
CA TYR A 91 9.92 -13.84 12.24
C TYR A 91 9.89 -15.26 12.78
N THR A 92 8.96 -15.52 13.65
CA THR A 92 8.65 -16.89 14.05
C THR A 92 8.14 -17.66 12.83
N ASP A 93 8.38 -18.99 12.77
CA ASP A 93 7.91 -19.86 11.67
C ASP A 93 6.38 -19.97 11.57
N GLU A 94 5.66 -19.07 12.19
CA GLU A 94 4.20 -19.07 12.24
C GLU A 94 3.59 -18.02 11.32
N VAL A 95 2.50 -18.43 10.67
CA VAL A 95 1.66 -17.49 9.91
C VAL A 95 1.03 -16.49 10.87
N ARG A 96 1.17 -15.21 10.57
CA ARG A 96 0.67 -14.13 11.42
C ARG A 96 0.08 -12.99 10.60
N LEU A 97 -0.72 -12.17 11.27
CA LEU A 97 -1.20 -10.92 10.68
C LEU A 97 -0.02 -9.95 10.53
N SER A 98 0.23 -9.52 9.30
CA SER A 98 1.28 -8.54 8.99
C SER A 98 0.76 -7.12 9.03
N ARG A 99 -0.45 -6.90 8.49
CA ARG A 99 -1.06 -5.59 8.39
C ARG A 99 -2.58 -5.71 8.44
N ALA A 100 -3.21 -4.80 9.15
CA ALA A 100 -4.67 -4.61 9.10
C ALA A 100 -4.96 -3.12 9.25
N VAL A 101 -5.31 -2.47 8.15
CA VAL A 101 -5.46 -1.01 8.08
C VAL A 101 -6.83 -0.66 7.52
N LEU A 102 -7.53 0.19 8.24
CA LEU A 102 -8.67 0.92 7.74
C LEU A 102 -8.21 2.30 7.32
N ASN A 103 -8.46 2.64 6.07
CA ASN A 103 -8.09 3.94 5.49
C ASN A 103 -9.33 4.66 4.98
N GLN A 104 -9.41 5.97 5.24
CA GLN A 104 -10.43 6.86 4.72
C GLN A 104 -9.77 7.99 3.92
N TRP A 105 -10.16 8.10 2.66
CA TRP A 105 -9.80 9.21 1.79
C TRP A 105 -10.95 10.20 1.69
N LEU A 106 -10.63 11.48 1.81
CA LEU A 106 -11.55 12.59 1.69
C LEU A 106 -11.04 13.56 0.63
N ARG A 107 -11.91 13.92 -0.29
CA ARG A 107 -11.62 15.00 -1.22
C ARG A 107 -12.10 16.31 -0.60
N LEU A 108 -11.20 17.24 -0.45
CA LEU A 108 -11.49 18.58 0.04
C LEU A 108 -11.91 19.50 -1.13
N PRO A 109 -12.61 20.60 -0.85
CA PRO A 109 -12.93 21.60 -1.87
C PRO A 109 -11.68 22.09 -2.61
N GLY A 110 -11.80 22.35 -3.89
CA GLY A 110 -10.68 22.68 -4.76
C GLY A 110 -9.82 21.43 -5.06
N ASP A 111 -8.52 21.61 -5.11
CA ASP A 111 -7.56 20.53 -5.40
C ASP A 111 -6.91 19.97 -4.11
N GLY A 112 -7.68 19.90 -3.03
CA GLY A 112 -7.24 19.35 -1.76
C GLY A 112 -7.66 17.91 -1.54
N PHE A 113 -6.89 17.20 -0.71
CA PHE A 113 -7.24 15.88 -0.19
C PHE A 113 -6.85 15.75 1.28
N ALA A 114 -7.49 14.82 1.96
CA ALA A 114 -7.09 14.34 3.27
C ALA A 114 -7.22 12.83 3.33
N SER A 115 -6.38 12.17 4.10
CA SER A 115 -6.49 10.77 4.41
C SER A 115 -6.35 10.51 5.90
N PHE A 116 -7.05 9.52 6.38
CA PHE A 116 -6.95 9.04 7.75
C PHE A 116 -6.81 7.52 7.71
N SER A 117 -5.84 7.00 8.43
CA SER A 117 -5.57 5.57 8.52
C SER A 117 -5.48 5.15 9.97
N THR A 118 -6.01 3.97 10.29
CA THR A 118 -5.86 3.37 11.62
C THR A 118 -5.73 1.87 11.51
N GLY A 119 -4.99 1.27 12.45
CA GLY A 119 -4.78 -0.17 12.52
C GLY A 119 -3.32 -0.56 12.70
N GLY A 120 -2.99 -1.77 12.28
CA GLY A 120 -1.61 -2.27 12.23
C GLY A 120 -0.99 -1.94 10.87
N PHE A 121 -0.03 -1.03 10.87
CA PHE A 121 0.61 -0.55 9.62
C PHE A 121 1.76 -1.45 9.16
N HIS A 122 2.39 -2.11 10.11
CA HIS A 122 3.54 -2.99 9.91
C HIS A 122 3.43 -4.17 10.89
N PRO A 123 4.13 -5.30 10.67
CA PRO A 123 4.09 -6.44 11.60
C PRO A 123 4.37 -6.10 13.07
N ASP A 124 5.03 -4.99 13.31
CA ASP A 124 5.46 -4.55 14.64
C ASP A 124 4.92 -3.18 15.06
N ARG A 125 4.01 -2.56 14.27
CA ARG A 125 3.46 -1.22 14.57
C ARG A 125 1.97 -1.13 14.39
N TYR A 126 1.31 -0.43 15.32
CA TYR A 126 -0.10 -0.10 15.25
C TYR A 126 -0.30 1.38 15.63
N GLY A 127 -1.41 1.95 15.21
CA GLY A 127 -1.71 3.35 15.54
C GLY A 127 -2.72 3.99 14.62
N ALA A 128 -2.57 5.32 14.50
CA ALA A 128 -3.35 6.16 13.61
C ALA A 128 -2.42 7.12 12.87
N ALA A 129 -2.74 7.39 11.62
CA ALA A 129 -2.04 8.35 10.77
C ALA A 129 -3.05 9.24 10.07
N ALA A 130 -2.69 10.50 9.89
CA ALA A 130 -3.45 11.46 9.12
C ALA A 130 -2.53 12.19 8.15
N GLU A 131 -3.02 12.41 6.96
CA GLU A 131 -2.31 13.15 5.92
C GLU A 131 -3.28 14.13 5.27
N CYS A 132 -2.82 15.31 4.93
CA CYS A 132 -3.56 16.25 4.10
C CYS A 132 -2.62 16.93 3.11
N GLY A 133 -3.18 17.32 1.97
CA GLY A 133 -2.42 18.02 0.96
C GLY A 133 -3.30 18.89 0.09
N TYR A 134 -2.69 19.86 -0.53
CA TYR A 134 -3.34 20.78 -1.44
C TYR A 134 -2.43 21.08 -2.63
N TYR A 135 -3.01 21.10 -3.83
CA TYR A 135 -2.34 21.45 -5.06
C TYR A 135 -2.67 22.90 -5.42
N PHE A 136 -1.63 23.68 -5.74
CA PHE A 136 -1.71 25.08 -6.13
C PHE A 136 -1.22 25.25 -7.58
N PHE A 137 -1.57 26.38 -8.20
CA PHE A 137 -1.09 26.78 -9.52
C PHE A 137 -1.24 25.69 -10.58
N ASP A 138 -2.47 25.26 -10.84
CA ASP A 138 -2.78 24.21 -11.81
C ASP A 138 -1.97 22.91 -11.57
N ARG A 139 -1.82 22.54 -10.28
CA ARG A 139 -1.09 21.35 -9.79
C ARG A 139 0.43 21.38 -9.96
N HIS A 140 1.02 22.58 -10.23
CA HIS A 140 2.47 22.70 -10.31
C HIS A 140 3.16 22.69 -8.94
N VAL A 141 2.44 23.06 -7.88
CA VAL A 141 2.97 23.07 -6.51
C VAL A 141 2.06 22.23 -5.62
N HIS A 142 2.63 21.29 -4.89
CA HIS A 142 1.96 20.49 -3.88
C HIS A 142 2.51 20.84 -2.50
N LEU A 143 1.62 21.18 -1.59
CA LEU A 143 1.92 21.35 -0.16
C LEU A 143 1.15 20.29 0.62
N GLY A 144 1.85 19.53 1.43
CA GLY A 144 1.26 18.48 2.24
C GLY A 144 1.85 18.42 3.64
N ALA A 145 1.08 17.86 4.55
CA ALA A 145 1.48 17.55 5.91
C ALA A 145 0.96 16.17 6.28
N ALA A 146 1.77 15.42 7.02
CA ALA A 146 1.40 14.12 7.55
C ALA A 146 1.81 14.02 9.03
N ALA A 147 1.02 13.29 9.80
CA ALA A 147 1.33 12.97 11.19
C ALA A 147 0.91 11.54 11.50
N GLU A 148 1.73 10.83 12.24
CA GLU A 148 1.48 9.47 12.70
C GLU A 148 1.65 9.42 14.21
N TYR A 149 0.72 8.74 14.88
CA TYR A 149 0.81 8.40 16.28
C TYR A 149 0.75 6.89 16.44
N SER A 150 1.88 6.29 16.78
CA SER A 150 2.05 4.84 16.75
C SER A 150 2.67 4.26 18.01
N GLY A 151 2.48 2.97 18.20
CA GLY A 151 3.08 2.13 19.21
C GLY A 151 3.61 0.83 18.61
N PHE A 152 4.35 0.08 19.39
CA PHE A 152 4.86 -1.23 18.97
C PHE A 152 3.85 -2.34 19.25
N LEU A 153 3.75 -3.26 18.30
CA LEU A 153 2.94 -4.45 18.36
C LEU A 153 3.86 -5.65 18.09
N LEU A 154 4.10 -6.49 19.07
CA LEU A 154 4.95 -7.66 18.94
C LEU A 154 4.12 -8.92 19.06
N TYR A 155 4.27 -9.82 18.10
CA TYR A 155 3.71 -11.16 18.18
C TYR A 155 4.80 -12.11 18.66
N GLN A 156 4.65 -12.59 19.87
CA GLN A 156 5.60 -13.51 20.51
C GLN A 156 4.82 -14.55 21.33
N ASP A 157 5.25 -15.81 21.27
CA ASP A 157 4.63 -16.93 21.99
C ASP A 157 3.11 -17.05 21.76
N LYS A 158 2.66 -16.89 20.49
CA LYS A 158 1.25 -16.90 20.08
C LYS A 158 0.39 -15.82 20.73
N LYS A 159 1.01 -14.78 21.27
CA LYS A 159 0.32 -13.65 21.93
C LYS A 159 0.76 -12.32 21.31
N TRP A 160 -0.19 -11.40 21.25
CA TRP A 160 0.07 -10.03 20.89
C TRP A 160 0.46 -9.23 22.14
N ASN A 161 1.68 -8.73 22.16
CA ASN A 161 2.16 -7.77 23.14
C ASN A 161 2.18 -6.39 22.51
N TYR A 162 1.63 -5.41 23.18
CA TYR A 162 1.56 -4.03 22.70
C TYR A 162 2.19 -3.06 23.69
N SER A 163 2.92 -2.10 23.18
CA SER A 163 3.35 -0.95 23.96
C SER A 163 2.27 0.14 23.90
N PRO A 164 2.19 1.01 24.90
CA PRO A 164 1.34 2.19 24.80
C PRO A 164 1.69 3.03 23.57
N LEU A 165 0.70 3.69 22.98
CA LEU A 165 0.93 4.70 21.97
C LEU A 165 1.77 5.83 22.57
N GLY A 166 2.82 6.23 21.92
CA GLY A 166 3.74 7.22 22.49
C GLY A 166 4.72 7.84 21.51
N ARG A 167 4.68 7.43 20.23
CA ARG A 167 5.61 7.96 19.23
C ARG A 167 4.88 8.77 18.18
N TRP A 168 5.28 10.04 18.05
CA TRP A 168 4.89 10.92 16.96
C TRP A 168 5.93 10.90 15.85
N THR A 169 5.46 10.82 14.60
CA THR A 169 6.28 11.01 13.40
C THR A 169 5.56 12.03 12.52
N TYR A 170 6.26 13.02 12.01
CA TYR A 170 5.75 14.11 11.17
C TYR A 170 6.74 14.46 10.08
#